data_9766e353b0483ab5fe64fab1b3574503
#
_entry.id   9766e353b0483ab5fe64fab1b3574503
#
_cell.length_a   1.000
_cell.length_b   1.000
_cell.length_c   1.000
_cell.angle_alpha   90.00
_cell.angle_beta   90.00
_cell.angle_gamma   90.00
#
_symmetry.space_group_name_H-M   'P 1'
#
loop_
_entity.id
_entity.type
_entity.pdbx_description
1 polymer ?
#
loop_
_entity_poly.entity_id
_entity_poly.type
_entity_poly.pdbx_seq_one_letter_code
_entity_poly.pdbx_strand_id
1 'polypeptide(L)'
;MSFGFYAVLAFIPILIALILMVGLRWPSTRAMPLAWLSAAVLAFAVWDLDVIRIAALSVQGFITAFGVLIIVFGALLIYYTLQASGAMETIQAGMQKITPDRRLQAIIIGFMFGAFIEGAAGFGTPAALAAPLLMGLGFPPLCAAIICLVFNSVPVTFGAVGTPVIQGFKPIQDIAYEALKVIDPQAVPADVYNHIGEFVSIMHLPMLFLLPIGMLGFMTRFFGKNKSWKEGFAVWKYCIMASVCFGIPYIAISWTLGPEIPSLIGGLLGLGVLVYLTKKGICVPKDVWLFEDRTHWAADWSGTITAENVHEFKEHMSQVKAWMPYILCGLFLVLTRVPQFGLKSIITDPMFNLGLSNILGVEGVNSYIAVLNLPGTIPFILVSIITIFIHGMMKDDEIGSNKVSRAWGTAIAKMKAPTIALLSAVALVSIFRGTDATTVEALIYNGRGVSMPLAMAIEISRLTGDSWALLASYIGGLGAFITGSNTVSDLLFANFQWDVAETLGYDYWQSIYILAAQGVGGAMGNMICVHNVVSVCAVLGMIGHEGAIIRKTFWPFLVYGIPTGIIAFLLAM
;
A
#
# COMPACT_ATOMS: atom_id res chain seq x y z
N MET A 1 13.82 32.53 18.06
CA MET A 1 12.71 31.61 18.38
C MET A 1 13.30 30.21 18.57
N SER A 2 12.73 29.36 19.44
CA SER A 2 13.25 28.01 19.62
C SER A 2 12.86 27.12 18.42
N PHE A 3 13.66 26.09 18.09
CA PHE A 3 13.30 25.11 17.06
C PHE A 3 11.93 24.48 17.30
N GLY A 4 11.52 24.30 18.57
CA GLY A 4 10.18 23.79 18.90
C GLY A 4 9.03 24.65 18.36
N PHE A 5 9.20 25.97 18.26
CA PHE A 5 8.20 26.85 17.62
C PHE A 5 8.08 26.56 16.12
N TYR A 6 9.22 26.43 15.42
CA TYR A 6 9.22 26.12 13.98
C TYR A 6 8.72 24.69 13.72
N ALA A 7 9.00 23.74 14.60
CA ALA A 7 8.48 22.37 14.51
C ALA A 7 6.94 22.36 14.61
N VAL A 8 6.36 23.16 15.50
CA VAL A 8 4.89 23.28 15.60
C VAL A 8 4.31 23.90 14.33
N LEU A 9 4.93 24.96 13.77
CA LEU A 9 4.47 25.56 12.52
C LEU A 9 4.61 24.59 11.33
N ALA A 10 5.71 23.85 11.26
CA ALA A 10 5.92 22.82 10.24
C ALA A 10 4.88 21.69 10.32
N PHE A 11 4.37 21.38 11.50
CA PHE A 11 3.34 20.36 11.70
C PHE A 11 1.93 20.81 11.28
N ILE A 12 1.67 22.13 11.17
CA ILE A 12 0.32 22.66 10.85
C ILE A 12 -0.29 22.06 9.58
N PRO A 13 0.40 21.92 8.43
CA PRO A 13 -0.20 21.34 7.24
C PRO A 13 -0.65 19.88 7.44
N ILE A 14 0.12 19.10 8.19
CA ILE A 14 -0.23 17.72 8.56
C ILE A 14 -1.42 17.73 9.51
N LEU A 15 -1.44 18.64 10.49
CA LEU A 15 -2.54 18.81 11.44
C LEU A 15 -3.83 19.24 10.74
N ILE A 16 -3.76 20.10 9.73
CA ILE A 16 -4.92 20.49 8.90
C ILE A 16 -5.48 19.25 8.19
N ALA A 17 -4.63 18.45 7.52
CA ALA A 17 -5.07 17.22 6.89
C ALA A 17 -5.73 16.28 7.91
N LEU A 18 -5.13 16.10 9.09
CA LEU A 18 -5.65 15.25 10.16
C LEU A 18 -7.03 15.74 10.64
N ILE A 19 -7.17 17.02 10.98
CA ILE A 19 -8.44 17.59 11.48
C ILE A 19 -9.53 17.49 10.42
N LEU A 20 -9.23 17.83 9.17
CA LEU A 20 -10.23 17.79 8.09
C LEU A 20 -10.68 16.38 7.79
N MET A 21 -9.75 15.41 7.70
CA MET A 21 -10.09 14.05 7.30
C MET A 21 -10.64 13.22 8.47
N VAL A 22 -10.04 13.32 9.65
CA VAL A 22 -10.46 12.53 10.83
C VAL A 22 -11.56 13.25 11.61
N GLY A 23 -11.37 14.53 11.92
CA GLY A 23 -12.32 15.31 12.69
C GLY A 23 -13.59 15.62 11.91
N LEU A 24 -13.45 16.20 10.72
CA LEU A 24 -14.58 16.63 9.89
C LEU A 24 -15.01 15.60 8.83
N ARG A 25 -14.31 14.48 8.73
CA ARG A 25 -14.58 13.39 7.76
C ARG A 25 -14.59 13.84 6.30
N TRP A 26 -13.76 14.81 5.96
CA TRP A 26 -13.62 15.26 4.59
C TRP A 26 -12.84 14.24 3.76
N PRO A 27 -13.17 14.07 2.47
CA PRO A 27 -12.38 13.24 1.59
C PRO A 27 -11.00 13.87 1.33
N SER A 28 -10.00 13.05 1.07
CA SER A 28 -8.63 13.47 0.74
C SER A 28 -8.58 14.47 -0.43
N THR A 29 -9.51 14.38 -1.37
CA THR A 29 -9.67 15.30 -2.50
C THR A 29 -9.95 16.75 -2.11
N ARG A 30 -10.41 17.01 -0.88
CA ARG A 30 -10.63 18.36 -0.34
C ARG A 30 -9.59 18.72 0.72
N ALA A 31 -9.21 17.77 1.56
CA ALA A 31 -8.29 18.00 2.67
C ALA A 31 -6.85 18.24 2.19
N MET A 32 -6.34 17.42 1.25
CA MET A 32 -4.95 17.52 0.78
C MET A 32 -4.64 18.83 0.01
N PRO A 33 -5.53 19.37 -0.84
CA PRO A 33 -5.31 20.70 -1.42
C PRO A 33 -5.15 21.81 -0.37
N LEU A 34 -5.94 21.77 0.71
CA LEU A 34 -5.82 22.79 1.79
C LEU A 34 -4.53 22.60 2.60
N ALA A 35 -4.11 21.36 2.84
CA ALA A 35 -2.82 21.09 3.47
C ALA A 35 -1.66 21.59 2.60
N TRP A 36 -1.68 21.34 1.29
CA TRP A 36 -0.71 21.87 0.35
C TRP A 36 -0.67 23.41 0.34
N LEU A 37 -1.83 24.08 0.25
CA LEU A 37 -1.91 25.54 0.30
C LEU A 37 -1.36 26.09 1.62
N SER A 38 -1.65 25.46 2.76
CA SER A 38 -1.11 25.88 4.05
C SER A 38 0.40 25.71 4.13
N ALA A 39 0.96 24.66 3.54
CA ALA A 39 2.42 24.51 3.42
C ALA A 39 3.04 25.60 2.55
N ALA A 40 2.41 25.97 1.43
CA ALA A 40 2.84 27.06 0.57
C ALA A 40 2.83 28.41 1.30
N VAL A 41 1.76 28.70 2.07
CA VAL A 41 1.66 29.93 2.89
C VAL A 41 2.76 29.97 3.96
N LEU A 42 3.02 28.87 4.65
CA LEU A 42 4.08 28.81 5.66
C LEU A 42 5.48 28.91 5.04
N ALA A 43 5.70 28.28 3.90
CA ALA A 43 6.95 28.39 3.17
C ALA A 43 7.26 29.84 2.77
N PHE A 44 6.25 30.59 2.35
CA PHE A 44 6.38 32.02 2.05
C PHE A 44 6.55 32.86 3.32
N ALA A 45 5.63 32.73 4.30
CA ALA A 45 5.53 33.66 5.42
C ALA A 45 6.56 33.42 6.55
N VAL A 46 7.06 32.18 6.70
CA VAL A 46 7.92 31.77 7.83
C VAL A 46 9.31 31.34 7.35
N TRP A 47 9.39 30.60 6.24
CA TRP A 47 10.65 30.12 5.66
C TRP A 47 11.23 31.07 4.61
N ASP A 48 10.55 32.19 4.32
CA ASP A 48 10.98 33.26 3.41
C ASP A 48 11.33 32.74 1.99
N LEU A 49 10.57 31.76 1.50
CA LEU A 49 10.73 31.27 0.13
C LEU A 49 10.03 32.19 -0.86
N ASP A 50 10.72 32.48 -1.96
CA ASP A 50 10.11 33.20 -3.08
C ASP A 50 8.94 32.46 -3.71
N VAL A 51 7.92 33.20 -4.16
CA VAL A 51 6.70 32.66 -4.77
C VAL A 51 7.00 31.81 -6.02
N ILE A 52 8.01 32.23 -6.84
CA ILE A 52 8.42 31.48 -8.03
C ILE A 52 9.00 30.12 -7.61
N ARG A 53 9.80 30.08 -6.54
CA ARG A 53 10.35 28.83 -6.01
C ARG A 53 9.26 27.92 -5.47
N ILE A 54 8.28 28.43 -4.74
CA ILE A 54 7.13 27.66 -4.25
C ILE A 54 6.32 27.09 -5.41
N ALA A 55 6.10 27.87 -6.47
CA ALA A 55 5.43 27.42 -7.68
C ALA A 55 6.25 26.32 -8.41
N ALA A 56 7.57 26.49 -8.53
CA ALA A 56 8.47 25.51 -9.12
C ALA A 56 8.46 24.17 -8.37
N LEU A 57 8.51 24.21 -7.02
CA LEU A 57 8.40 23.04 -6.16
C LEU A 57 7.04 22.36 -6.29
N SER A 58 5.97 23.14 -6.43
CA SER A 58 4.63 22.57 -6.66
C SER A 58 4.56 21.84 -8.01
N VAL A 59 5.12 22.43 -9.08
CA VAL A 59 5.19 21.78 -10.41
C VAL A 59 6.08 20.53 -10.36
N GLN A 60 7.20 20.57 -9.64
CA GLN A 60 8.06 19.40 -9.38
C GLN A 60 7.23 18.26 -8.77
N GLY A 61 6.44 18.58 -7.73
CA GLY A 61 5.53 17.64 -7.08
C GLY A 61 4.48 17.08 -8.04
N PHE A 62 3.89 17.91 -8.90
CA PHE A 62 2.91 17.45 -9.90
C PHE A 62 3.53 16.49 -10.92
N ILE A 63 4.73 16.74 -11.41
CA ILE A 63 5.42 15.83 -12.32
C ILE A 63 5.70 14.50 -11.62
N THR A 64 6.23 14.53 -10.40
CA THR A 64 6.47 13.32 -9.60
C THR A 64 5.18 12.53 -9.37
N ALA A 65 4.09 13.21 -9.00
CA ALA A 65 2.77 12.59 -8.80
C ALA A 65 2.24 11.93 -10.07
N PHE A 66 2.53 12.50 -11.25
CA PHE A 66 2.10 11.92 -12.52
C PHE A 66 2.71 10.53 -12.76
N GLY A 67 3.95 10.31 -12.35
CA GLY A 67 4.55 8.97 -12.36
C GLY A 67 3.76 7.95 -11.53
N VAL A 68 3.36 8.34 -10.32
CA VAL A 68 2.51 7.48 -9.46
C VAL A 68 1.13 7.25 -10.12
N LEU A 69 0.54 8.28 -10.71
CA LEU A 69 -0.77 8.19 -11.37
C LEU A 69 -0.76 7.23 -12.57
N ILE A 70 0.33 7.13 -13.33
CA ILE A 70 0.48 6.14 -14.40
C ILE A 70 0.41 4.72 -13.83
N ILE A 71 1.05 4.46 -12.68
CA ILE A 71 1.01 3.14 -12.04
C ILE A 71 -0.40 2.82 -11.57
N VAL A 72 -1.06 3.76 -10.89
CA VAL A 72 -2.44 3.62 -10.42
C VAL A 72 -3.40 3.35 -11.58
N PHE A 73 -3.26 4.10 -12.68
CA PHE A 73 -4.08 3.90 -13.87
C PHE A 73 -3.88 2.51 -14.47
N GLY A 74 -2.62 2.06 -14.65
CA GLY A 74 -2.32 0.73 -15.18
C GLY A 74 -2.91 -0.38 -14.32
N ALA A 75 -2.77 -0.28 -13.00
CA ALA A 75 -3.32 -1.24 -12.04
C ALA A 75 -4.86 -1.30 -12.08
N LEU A 76 -5.53 -0.14 -12.15
CA LEU A 76 -6.99 -0.08 -12.32
C LEU A 76 -7.43 -0.62 -13.69
N LEU A 77 -6.68 -0.33 -14.73
CA LEU A 77 -7.00 -0.77 -16.08
C LEU A 77 -6.99 -2.29 -16.20
N ILE A 78 -5.93 -2.97 -15.73
CA ILE A 78 -5.90 -4.44 -15.76
C ILE A 78 -7.03 -5.03 -14.93
N TYR A 79 -7.32 -4.47 -13.76
CA TYR A 79 -8.41 -4.91 -12.91
C TYR A 79 -9.78 -4.78 -13.60
N TYR A 80 -10.13 -3.61 -14.16
CA TYR A 80 -11.40 -3.41 -14.84
C TYR A 80 -11.51 -4.17 -16.17
N THR A 81 -10.38 -4.44 -16.83
CA THR A 81 -10.31 -5.32 -18.00
C THR A 81 -10.71 -6.75 -17.63
N LEU A 82 -10.17 -7.29 -16.52
CA LEU A 82 -10.53 -8.62 -16.02
C LEU A 82 -11.98 -8.67 -15.53
N GLN A 83 -12.47 -7.61 -14.93
CA GLN A 83 -13.86 -7.52 -14.49
C GLN A 83 -14.82 -7.49 -15.71
N ALA A 84 -14.55 -6.64 -16.70
CA ALA A 84 -15.38 -6.52 -17.89
C ALA A 84 -15.37 -7.77 -18.77
N SER A 85 -14.28 -8.55 -18.76
CA SER A 85 -14.19 -9.82 -19.50
C SER A 85 -14.88 -11.00 -18.80
N GLY A 86 -15.28 -10.87 -17.53
CA GLY A 86 -15.77 -11.96 -16.70
C GLY A 86 -14.67 -12.88 -16.12
N ALA A 87 -13.40 -12.55 -16.36
CA ALA A 87 -12.28 -13.34 -15.84
C ALA A 87 -12.21 -13.28 -14.31
N MET A 88 -12.45 -12.10 -13.73
CA MET A 88 -12.46 -11.94 -12.27
C MET A 88 -13.52 -12.81 -11.60
N GLU A 89 -14.73 -12.85 -12.16
CA GLU A 89 -15.82 -13.70 -11.66
C GLU A 89 -15.48 -15.19 -11.78
N THR A 90 -14.86 -15.59 -12.90
CA THR A 90 -14.35 -16.96 -13.10
C THR A 90 -13.31 -17.35 -12.04
N ILE A 91 -12.36 -16.45 -11.72
CA ILE A 91 -11.36 -16.67 -10.65
C ILE A 91 -12.06 -16.86 -9.30
N GLN A 92 -13.01 -16.00 -8.98
CA GLN A 92 -13.77 -16.07 -7.73
C GLN A 92 -14.58 -17.38 -7.61
N ALA A 93 -15.23 -17.83 -8.70
CA ALA A 93 -15.92 -19.12 -8.76
C ALA A 93 -14.98 -20.31 -8.49
N GLY A 94 -13.73 -20.23 -9.00
CA GLY A 94 -12.70 -21.23 -8.72
C GLY A 94 -12.30 -21.29 -7.24
N MET A 95 -12.20 -20.13 -6.58
CA MET A 95 -11.83 -20.06 -5.16
C MET A 95 -12.89 -20.70 -4.24
N GLN A 96 -14.18 -20.58 -4.58
CA GLN A 96 -15.28 -21.15 -3.79
C GLN A 96 -15.20 -22.67 -3.65
N LYS A 97 -14.62 -23.37 -4.63
CA LYS A 97 -14.60 -24.84 -4.72
C LYS A 97 -13.46 -25.52 -3.96
N ILE A 98 -12.60 -24.77 -3.26
CA ILE A 98 -11.35 -25.31 -2.68
C ILE A 98 -11.60 -26.08 -1.39
N THR A 99 -12.37 -25.52 -0.46
CA THR A 99 -12.67 -26.12 0.86
C THR A 99 -13.99 -25.60 1.41
N PRO A 100 -14.78 -26.43 2.17
CA PRO A 100 -15.99 -25.95 2.84
C PRO A 100 -15.74 -25.25 4.19
N ASP A 101 -14.56 -25.44 4.82
CA ASP A 101 -14.24 -24.87 6.13
C ASP A 101 -13.99 -23.35 6.03
N ARG A 102 -14.77 -22.57 6.78
CA ARG A 102 -14.70 -21.10 6.74
C ARG A 102 -13.39 -20.53 7.28
N ARG A 103 -12.72 -21.24 8.21
CA ARG A 103 -11.41 -20.84 8.73
C ARG A 103 -10.36 -20.89 7.61
N LEU A 104 -10.38 -21.98 6.82
CA LEU A 104 -9.45 -22.14 5.70
C LEU A 104 -9.78 -21.17 4.55
N GLN A 105 -11.06 -20.95 4.28
CA GLN A 105 -11.50 -19.96 3.28
C GLN A 105 -11.05 -18.55 3.64
N ALA A 106 -11.10 -18.15 4.91
CA ALA A 106 -10.59 -16.87 5.38
C ALA A 106 -9.11 -16.70 5.05
N ILE A 107 -8.29 -17.75 5.23
CA ILE A 107 -6.85 -17.72 4.88
C ILE A 107 -6.65 -17.72 3.36
N ILE A 108 -7.29 -18.63 2.62
CA ILE A 108 -7.07 -18.74 1.16
C ILE A 108 -7.53 -17.45 0.46
N ILE A 109 -8.69 -16.92 0.82
CA ILE A 109 -9.31 -15.79 0.14
C ILE A 109 -8.89 -14.45 0.78
N GLY A 110 -9.08 -14.33 2.09
CA GLY A 110 -8.80 -13.07 2.79
C GLY A 110 -7.31 -12.74 2.81
N PHE A 111 -6.44 -13.73 3.08
CA PHE A 111 -5.00 -13.52 3.17
C PHE A 111 -4.29 -13.75 1.82
N MET A 112 -4.29 -14.97 1.28
CA MET A 112 -3.44 -15.34 0.12
C MET A 112 -3.91 -14.69 -1.18
N PHE A 113 -5.19 -14.82 -1.52
CA PHE A 113 -5.75 -14.16 -2.71
C PHE A 113 -5.74 -12.64 -2.53
N GLY A 114 -6.05 -12.13 -1.32
CA GLY A 114 -5.92 -10.72 -0.98
C GLY A 114 -4.50 -10.20 -1.20
N ALA A 115 -3.47 -10.92 -0.73
CA ALA A 115 -2.06 -10.56 -0.91
C ALA A 115 -1.66 -10.50 -2.38
N PHE A 116 -2.09 -11.48 -3.17
CA PHE A 116 -1.86 -11.51 -4.61
C PHE A 116 -2.50 -10.29 -5.31
N ILE A 117 -3.77 -9.99 -5.01
CA ILE A 117 -4.48 -8.83 -5.59
C ILE A 117 -3.85 -7.51 -5.13
N GLU A 118 -3.37 -7.42 -3.89
CA GLU A 118 -2.64 -6.22 -3.43
C GLU A 118 -1.37 -6.00 -4.25
N GLY A 119 -0.58 -7.06 -4.45
CA GLY A 119 0.60 -6.99 -5.30
C GLY A 119 0.29 -6.55 -6.74
N ALA A 120 -0.85 -6.99 -7.28
CA ALA A 120 -1.27 -6.69 -8.66
C ALA A 120 -1.89 -5.30 -8.81
N ALA A 121 -2.75 -4.86 -7.90
CA ALA A 121 -3.59 -3.68 -8.10
C ALA A 121 -3.47 -2.64 -6.98
N GLY A 122 -3.24 -3.04 -5.74
CA GLY A 122 -3.16 -2.12 -4.61
C GLY A 122 -4.43 -1.30 -4.36
N PHE A 123 -4.26 -0.13 -3.75
CA PHE A 123 -5.27 0.94 -3.61
C PHE A 123 -6.64 0.50 -3.06
N GLY A 124 -6.65 -0.43 -2.07
CA GLY A 124 -7.87 -0.92 -1.44
C GLY A 124 -8.65 -1.96 -2.25
N THR A 125 -8.18 -2.31 -3.44
CA THR A 125 -8.80 -3.30 -4.33
C THR A 125 -8.93 -4.69 -3.68
N PRO A 126 -7.94 -5.22 -2.92
CA PRO A 126 -8.04 -6.55 -2.32
C PRO A 126 -9.25 -6.72 -1.42
N ALA A 127 -9.45 -5.78 -0.51
CA ALA A 127 -10.57 -5.86 0.43
C ALA A 127 -11.92 -5.71 -0.29
N ALA A 128 -11.99 -4.86 -1.32
CA ALA A 128 -13.18 -4.67 -2.14
C ALA A 128 -13.54 -5.91 -2.97
N LEU A 129 -12.58 -6.82 -3.25
CA LEU A 129 -12.80 -8.06 -3.99
C LEU A 129 -13.00 -9.28 -3.09
N ALA A 130 -12.11 -9.44 -2.11
CA ALA A 130 -12.10 -10.61 -1.26
C ALA A 130 -13.28 -10.60 -0.26
N ALA A 131 -13.69 -9.44 0.24
CA ALA A 131 -14.76 -9.37 1.22
C ALA A 131 -16.14 -9.77 0.64
N PRO A 132 -16.59 -9.31 -0.55
CA PRO A 132 -17.80 -9.84 -1.18
C PRO A 132 -17.73 -11.34 -1.49
N LEU A 133 -16.54 -11.85 -1.87
CA LEU A 133 -16.34 -13.28 -2.10
C LEU A 133 -16.55 -14.08 -0.81
N LEU A 134 -15.96 -13.65 0.32
CA LEU A 134 -16.20 -14.26 1.63
C LEU A 134 -17.68 -14.16 2.04
N MET A 135 -18.31 -13.00 1.81
CA MET A 135 -19.75 -12.83 2.09
C MET A 135 -20.60 -13.81 1.25
N GLY A 136 -20.28 -14.01 -0.03
CA GLY A 136 -20.91 -15.00 -0.90
C GLY A 136 -20.78 -16.43 -0.40
N LEU A 137 -19.72 -16.73 0.35
CA LEU A 137 -19.50 -18.01 1.02
C LEU A 137 -20.20 -18.11 2.39
N GLY A 138 -20.97 -17.12 2.82
CA GLY A 138 -21.72 -17.13 4.07
C GLY A 138 -20.98 -16.57 5.28
N PHE A 139 -19.97 -15.73 5.07
CA PHE A 139 -19.37 -14.93 6.15
C PHE A 139 -20.28 -13.74 6.49
N PRO A 140 -20.42 -13.39 7.78
CA PRO A 140 -21.02 -12.12 8.15
C PRO A 140 -20.27 -10.95 7.50
N PRO A 141 -20.96 -9.96 6.88
CA PRO A 141 -20.32 -8.83 6.19
C PRO A 141 -19.28 -8.10 7.04
N LEU A 142 -19.59 -7.83 8.31
CA LEU A 142 -18.66 -7.21 9.26
C LEU A 142 -17.38 -8.06 9.46
N CYS A 143 -17.52 -9.36 9.57
CA CYS A 143 -16.41 -10.30 9.71
C CYS A 143 -15.53 -10.31 8.45
N ALA A 144 -16.14 -10.39 7.27
CA ALA A 144 -15.45 -10.37 5.98
C ALA A 144 -14.66 -9.07 5.80
N ALA A 145 -15.25 -7.92 6.14
CA ALA A 145 -14.59 -6.61 6.09
C ALA A 145 -13.32 -6.57 6.96
N ILE A 146 -13.45 -6.96 8.23
CA ILE A 146 -12.34 -6.92 9.20
C ILE A 146 -11.22 -7.86 8.76
N ILE A 147 -11.52 -9.09 8.38
CA ILE A 147 -10.54 -10.09 7.93
C ILE A 147 -9.75 -9.57 6.73
N CYS A 148 -10.44 -9.07 5.69
CA CYS A 148 -9.79 -8.60 4.48
C CYS A 148 -8.93 -7.35 4.72
N LEU A 149 -9.38 -6.41 5.55
CA LEU A 149 -8.61 -5.22 5.90
C LEU A 149 -7.35 -5.55 6.70
N VAL A 150 -7.46 -6.45 7.68
CA VAL A 150 -6.31 -6.82 8.53
C VAL A 150 -5.31 -7.66 7.75
N PHE A 151 -5.74 -8.64 6.98
CA PHE A 151 -4.83 -9.48 6.19
C PHE A 151 -4.14 -8.71 5.07
N ASN A 152 -4.73 -7.61 4.61
CA ASN A 152 -4.10 -6.76 3.60
C ASN A 152 -2.83 -6.03 4.09
N SER A 153 -2.60 -5.92 5.40
CA SER A 153 -1.50 -5.12 5.95
C SER A 153 -0.10 -5.64 5.61
N VAL A 154 0.11 -6.95 5.52
CA VAL A 154 1.44 -7.51 5.16
C VAL A 154 1.81 -7.21 3.70
N PRO A 155 0.95 -7.49 2.70
CA PRO A 155 1.32 -7.29 1.30
C PRO A 155 1.34 -5.83 0.84
N VAL A 156 0.73 -4.90 1.58
CA VAL A 156 0.55 -3.49 1.16
C VAL A 156 1.87 -2.79 0.86
N THR A 157 2.95 -3.05 1.61
CA THR A 157 4.23 -2.37 1.38
C THR A 157 4.79 -2.64 -0.03
N PHE A 158 4.52 -3.81 -0.59
CA PHE A 158 4.85 -4.14 -1.97
C PHE A 158 3.59 -4.18 -2.86
N GLY A 159 2.54 -3.45 -2.47
CA GLY A 159 1.30 -3.31 -3.22
C GLY A 159 1.50 -2.56 -4.53
N ALA A 160 0.61 -2.79 -5.51
CA ALA A 160 0.69 -2.20 -6.84
C ALA A 160 2.13 -2.19 -7.38
N VAL A 161 2.75 -3.37 -7.39
CA VAL A 161 4.13 -3.60 -7.86
C VAL A 161 5.15 -2.70 -7.17
N GLY A 162 5.19 -2.75 -5.82
CA GLY A 162 6.19 -2.06 -5.01
C GLY A 162 6.08 -0.54 -4.97
N THR A 163 4.95 0.01 -5.44
CA THR A 163 4.72 1.47 -5.47
C THR A 163 5.00 2.15 -4.13
N PRO A 164 4.60 1.62 -2.95
CA PRO A 164 4.89 2.25 -1.67
C PRO A 164 6.40 2.42 -1.43
N VAL A 165 7.20 1.40 -1.68
CA VAL A 165 8.66 1.49 -1.48
C VAL A 165 9.30 2.40 -2.52
N ILE A 166 9.03 2.20 -3.81
CA ILE A 166 9.75 2.89 -4.89
C ILE A 166 9.31 4.36 -4.99
N GLN A 167 8.01 4.63 -4.97
CA GLN A 167 7.50 5.99 -5.11
C GLN A 167 7.37 6.69 -3.76
N GLY A 168 7.04 5.94 -2.69
CA GLY A 168 6.91 6.47 -1.34
C GLY A 168 8.22 7.03 -0.80
N PHE A 169 9.33 6.34 -1.02
CA PHE A 169 10.66 6.78 -0.58
C PHE A 169 11.43 7.58 -1.65
N LYS A 170 10.81 7.89 -2.78
CA LYS A 170 11.44 8.74 -3.82
C LYS A 170 11.99 10.06 -3.27
N PRO A 171 11.34 10.75 -2.32
CA PRO A 171 11.86 12.00 -1.78
C PRO A 171 13.25 11.92 -1.13
N ILE A 172 13.61 10.78 -0.55
CA ILE A 172 14.91 10.63 0.13
C ILE A 172 15.97 9.93 -0.72
N GLN A 173 15.63 9.50 -1.94
CA GLN A 173 16.50 8.69 -2.77
C GLN A 173 17.90 9.29 -2.94
N ASP A 174 17.96 10.58 -3.30
CA ASP A 174 19.25 11.22 -3.63
C ASP A 174 20.12 11.36 -2.39
N ILE A 175 19.55 11.76 -1.24
CA ILE A 175 20.29 11.90 0.02
C ILE A 175 20.78 10.54 0.51
N ALA A 176 19.90 9.54 0.53
CA ALA A 176 20.24 8.19 0.97
C ALA A 176 21.27 7.53 0.02
N TYR A 177 21.18 7.80 -1.28
CA TYR A 177 22.16 7.31 -2.26
C TYR A 177 23.55 7.93 -2.05
N GLU A 178 23.64 9.23 -1.79
CA GLU A 178 24.94 9.86 -1.47
C GLU A 178 25.54 9.27 -0.17
N ALA A 179 24.72 8.98 0.84
CA ALA A 179 25.18 8.28 2.04
C ALA A 179 25.63 6.83 1.74
N LEU A 180 24.92 6.13 0.87
CA LEU A 180 25.27 4.77 0.45
C LEU A 180 26.59 4.71 -0.31
N LYS A 181 26.87 5.67 -1.20
CA LYS A 181 28.12 5.73 -1.97
C LYS A 181 29.37 5.85 -1.11
N VAL A 182 29.24 6.38 0.10
CA VAL A 182 30.37 6.42 1.05
C VAL A 182 30.77 5.01 1.51
N ILE A 183 29.80 4.11 1.58
CA ILE A 183 29.96 2.72 2.06
C ILE A 183 30.24 1.78 0.89
N ASP A 184 29.50 1.94 -0.20
CA ASP A 184 29.64 1.18 -1.45
C ASP A 184 29.73 2.13 -2.67
N PRO A 185 30.95 2.41 -3.16
CA PRO A 185 31.15 3.27 -4.31
C PRO A 185 30.56 2.74 -5.64
N GLN A 186 30.19 1.45 -5.70
CA GLN A 186 29.58 0.85 -6.89
C GLN A 186 28.05 0.81 -6.83
N ALA A 187 27.45 1.23 -5.71
CA ALA A 187 26.01 1.28 -5.54
C ALA A 187 25.32 2.11 -6.62
N VAL A 188 24.09 1.75 -6.92
CA VAL A 188 23.21 2.51 -7.82
C VAL A 188 21.98 3.04 -7.04
N PRO A 189 21.32 4.11 -7.52
CA PRO A 189 20.19 4.70 -6.78
C PRO A 189 19.07 3.71 -6.42
N ALA A 190 18.90 2.65 -7.19
CA ALA A 190 17.89 1.61 -6.93
C ALA A 190 18.18 0.79 -5.68
N ASP A 191 19.45 0.68 -5.25
CA ASP A 191 19.84 -0.13 -4.10
C ASP A 191 19.28 0.42 -2.79
N VAL A 192 19.04 1.73 -2.71
CA VAL A 192 18.34 2.33 -1.57
C VAL A 192 16.97 1.69 -1.38
N TYR A 193 16.20 1.53 -2.45
CA TYR A 193 14.87 0.89 -2.39
C TYR A 193 14.96 -0.60 -2.11
N ASN A 194 15.99 -1.28 -2.65
CA ASN A 194 16.23 -2.69 -2.39
C ASN A 194 16.46 -2.90 -0.89
N HIS A 195 17.37 -2.14 -0.29
CA HIS A 195 17.67 -2.23 1.15
C HIS A 195 16.43 -1.92 2.02
N ILE A 196 15.65 -0.88 1.69
CA ILE A 196 14.38 -0.63 2.41
C ILE A 196 13.46 -1.84 2.29
N GLY A 197 13.26 -2.38 1.08
CA GLY A 197 12.39 -3.53 0.82
C GLY A 197 12.84 -4.80 1.55
N GLU A 198 14.14 -5.07 1.60
CA GLU A 198 14.73 -6.19 2.34
C GLU A 198 14.32 -6.15 3.82
N PHE A 199 14.56 -5.02 4.51
CA PHE A 199 14.25 -4.90 5.93
C PHE A 199 12.75 -4.77 6.20
N VAL A 200 11.97 -4.18 5.30
CA VAL A 200 10.50 -4.25 5.34
C VAL A 200 10.04 -5.71 5.40
N SER A 201 10.58 -6.58 4.53
CA SER A 201 10.17 -7.97 4.47
C SER A 201 10.46 -8.73 5.77
N ILE A 202 11.57 -8.42 6.44
CA ILE A 202 11.94 -8.98 7.75
C ILE A 202 11.03 -8.44 8.87
N MET A 203 10.75 -7.13 8.87
CA MET A 203 9.90 -6.53 9.90
C MET A 203 8.45 -6.99 9.84
N HIS A 204 7.97 -7.43 8.67
CA HIS A 204 6.67 -8.06 8.53
C HIS A 204 6.60 -9.49 9.08
N LEU A 205 7.73 -10.19 9.24
CA LEU A 205 7.79 -11.62 9.61
C LEU A 205 6.96 -11.97 10.85
N PRO A 206 7.08 -11.31 12.00
CA PRO A 206 6.32 -11.69 13.18
C PRO A 206 4.82 -11.66 12.91
N MET A 207 4.35 -10.62 12.21
CA MET A 207 2.92 -10.47 11.95
C MET A 207 2.44 -11.37 10.81
N LEU A 208 3.31 -11.75 9.88
CA LEU A 208 3.03 -12.76 8.87
C LEU A 208 2.58 -14.09 9.51
N PHE A 209 3.13 -14.45 10.67
CA PHE A 209 2.76 -15.67 11.40
C PHE A 209 1.64 -15.42 12.42
N LEU A 210 1.66 -14.30 13.12
CA LEU A 210 0.71 -14.01 14.19
C LEU A 210 -0.68 -13.62 13.68
N LEU A 211 -0.76 -12.85 12.57
CA LEU A 211 -2.04 -12.39 12.05
C LEU A 211 -2.98 -13.53 11.62
N PRO A 212 -2.55 -14.55 10.83
CA PRO A 212 -3.44 -15.64 10.45
C PRO A 212 -4.02 -16.37 11.66
N ILE A 213 -3.18 -16.67 12.66
CA ILE A 213 -3.61 -17.37 13.89
C ILE A 213 -4.54 -16.46 14.70
N GLY A 214 -4.14 -15.22 14.95
CA GLY A 214 -4.90 -14.26 15.75
C GLY A 214 -6.25 -13.92 15.13
N MET A 215 -6.30 -13.73 13.81
CA MET A 215 -7.52 -13.38 13.10
C MET A 215 -8.53 -14.54 13.03
N LEU A 216 -8.08 -15.79 12.90
CA LEU A 216 -8.99 -16.93 13.00
C LEU A 216 -9.51 -17.09 14.43
N GLY A 217 -8.68 -16.89 15.45
CA GLY A 217 -9.14 -16.81 16.83
C GLY A 217 -10.17 -15.71 17.05
N PHE A 218 -9.89 -14.51 16.53
CA PHE A 218 -10.82 -13.38 16.56
C PHE A 218 -12.14 -13.71 15.84
N MET A 219 -12.08 -14.30 14.66
CA MET A 219 -13.25 -14.70 13.88
C MET A 219 -14.14 -15.65 14.66
N THR A 220 -13.58 -16.73 15.20
CA THR A 220 -14.35 -17.74 15.95
C THR A 220 -14.84 -17.23 17.31
N ARG A 221 -14.11 -16.31 17.95
CA ARG A 221 -14.50 -15.69 19.22
C ARG A 221 -15.65 -14.70 19.10
N PHE A 222 -15.63 -13.85 18.07
CA PHE A 222 -16.60 -12.76 17.95
C PHE A 222 -17.77 -13.07 17.04
N PHE A 223 -17.59 -13.98 16.08
CA PHE A 223 -18.60 -14.34 15.07
C PHE A 223 -19.00 -15.81 15.07
N GLY A 224 -18.30 -16.65 15.83
CA GLY A 224 -18.62 -18.07 15.95
C GLY A 224 -19.73 -18.35 16.95
N LYS A 225 -20.42 -19.49 16.77
CA LYS A 225 -21.48 -19.99 17.64
C LYS A 225 -21.06 -20.11 19.10
N ASN A 226 -19.92 -20.75 19.33
CA ASN A 226 -19.44 -21.05 20.66
C ASN A 226 -18.60 -19.89 21.26
N LYS A 227 -18.43 -18.78 20.54
CA LYS A 227 -17.62 -17.62 20.94
C LYS A 227 -16.25 -18.02 21.52
N SER A 228 -15.57 -18.96 20.87
CA SER A 228 -14.37 -19.63 21.38
C SER A 228 -13.12 -19.29 20.58
N TRP A 229 -12.06 -18.79 21.24
CA TRP A 229 -10.74 -18.64 20.64
C TRP A 229 -10.12 -19.98 20.22
N LYS A 230 -10.43 -21.06 20.95
CA LYS A 230 -9.86 -22.39 20.74
C LYS A 230 -10.20 -22.95 19.35
N GLU A 231 -11.39 -22.67 18.83
CA GLU A 231 -11.82 -23.15 17.50
C GLU A 231 -10.99 -22.56 16.37
N GLY A 232 -10.64 -21.27 16.46
CA GLY A 232 -9.75 -20.62 15.52
C GLY A 232 -8.30 -21.07 15.67
N PHE A 233 -7.83 -21.18 16.91
CA PHE A 233 -6.47 -21.67 17.18
C PHE A 233 -6.28 -23.15 16.84
N ALA A 234 -7.33 -23.95 16.78
CA ALA A 234 -7.23 -25.37 16.39
C ALA A 234 -6.57 -25.59 15.01
N VAL A 235 -6.67 -24.61 14.11
CA VAL A 235 -6.07 -24.68 12.76
C VAL A 235 -4.71 -23.95 12.64
N TRP A 236 -4.01 -23.72 13.75
CA TRP A 236 -2.72 -23.02 13.77
C TRP A 236 -1.67 -23.62 12.82
N LYS A 237 -1.65 -24.95 12.64
CA LYS A 237 -0.75 -25.63 11.71
C LYS A 237 -1.02 -25.20 10.25
N TYR A 238 -2.29 -25.03 9.90
CA TYR A 238 -2.68 -24.53 8.59
C TYR A 238 -2.28 -23.06 8.40
N CYS A 239 -2.43 -22.23 9.45
CA CYS A 239 -1.99 -20.85 9.43
C CYS A 239 -0.47 -20.74 9.21
N ILE A 240 0.33 -21.52 9.95
CA ILE A 240 1.80 -21.59 9.76
C ILE A 240 2.13 -22.03 8.33
N MET A 241 1.49 -23.08 7.83
CA MET A 241 1.70 -23.54 6.45
C MET A 241 1.40 -22.43 5.44
N ALA A 242 0.30 -21.70 5.61
CA ALA A 242 -0.04 -20.57 4.74
C ALA A 242 1.01 -19.45 4.83
N SER A 243 1.43 -19.10 6.05
CA SER A 243 2.48 -18.08 6.27
C SER A 243 3.81 -18.49 5.62
N VAL A 244 4.18 -19.74 5.69
CA VAL A 244 5.40 -20.28 5.02
C VAL A 244 5.25 -20.25 3.50
N CYS A 245 4.09 -20.67 2.97
CA CYS A 245 3.83 -20.65 1.52
C CYS A 245 3.93 -19.25 0.91
N PHE A 246 3.50 -18.22 1.63
CA PHE A 246 3.64 -16.82 1.21
C PHE A 246 5.00 -16.24 1.58
N GLY A 247 5.44 -16.42 2.81
CA GLY A 247 6.60 -15.74 3.38
C GLY A 247 7.93 -16.12 2.72
N ILE A 248 8.12 -17.40 2.36
CA ILE A 248 9.36 -17.83 1.68
C ILE A 248 9.54 -17.08 0.35
N PRO A 249 8.61 -17.17 -0.63
CA PRO A 249 8.79 -16.43 -1.88
C PRO A 249 8.76 -14.91 -1.68
N TYR A 250 7.97 -14.38 -0.74
CA TYR A 250 7.90 -12.95 -0.43
C TYR A 250 9.27 -12.40 -0.01
N ILE A 251 9.95 -13.05 0.93
CA ILE A 251 11.28 -12.64 1.40
C ILE A 251 12.32 -12.89 0.32
N ALA A 252 12.37 -14.10 -0.24
CA ALA A 252 13.37 -14.45 -1.25
C ALA A 252 13.36 -13.47 -2.43
N ILE A 253 12.18 -13.09 -2.91
CA ILE A 253 12.01 -12.16 -4.02
C ILE A 253 12.45 -10.74 -3.60
N SER A 254 12.07 -10.28 -2.40
CA SER A 254 12.47 -8.96 -1.90
C SER A 254 14.00 -8.81 -1.84
N TRP A 255 14.71 -9.88 -1.47
CA TRP A 255 16.17 -9.91 -1.33
C TRP A 255 16.92 -10.17 -2.63
N THR A 256 16.26 -10.64 -3.69
CA THR A 256 16.95 -11.04 -4.95
C THR A 256 16.52 -10.22 -6.16
N LEU A 257 15.25 -9.79 -6.21
CA LEU A 257 14.66 -9.11 -7.36
C LEU A 257 14.16 -7.69 -7.04
N GLY A 258 14.21 -7.30 -5.76
CA GLY A 258 13.80 -5.97 -5.31
C GLY A 258 12.33 -5.87 -4.92
N PRO A 259 11.86 -4.65 -4.60
CA PRO A 259 10.57 -4.41 -3.94
C PRO A 259 9.36 -4.43 -4.88
N GLU A 260 9.53 -4.58 -6.21
CA GLU A 260 8.40 -4.49 -7.14
C GLU A 260 7.45 -5.69 -7.06
N ILE A 261 7.97 -6.90 -6.87
CA ILE A 261 7.20 -8.13 -7.13
C ILE A 261 6.98 -9.08 -5.94
N PRO A 262 7.45 -8.79 -4.70
CA PRO A 262 7.28 -9.75 -3.59
C PRO A 262 5.82 -10.10 -3.31
N SER A 263 4.91 -9.14 -3.25
CA SER A 263 3.48 -9.39 -2.97
C SER A 263 2.78 -10.05 -4.16
N LEU A 264 3.09 -9.64 -5.38
CA LEU A 264 2.47 -10.19 -6.60
C LEU A 264 2.87 -11.65 -6.82
N ILE A 265 4.17 -11.91 -6.98
CA ILE A 265 4.66 -13.26 -7.27
C ILE A 265 4.63 -14.14 -6.02
N GLY A 266 4.99 -13.60 -4.86
CA GLY A 266 4.86 -14.32 -3.59
C GLY A 266 3.42 -14.72 -3.29
N GLY A 267 2.46 -13.82 -3.54
CA GLY A 267 1.03 -14.10 -3.43
C GLY A 267 0.56 -15.17 -4.41
N LEU A 268 0.94 -15.06 -5.69
CA LEU A 268 0.55 -16.03 -6.72
C LEU A 268 1.11 -17.42 -6.46
N LEU A 269 2.42 -17.52 -6.20
CA LEU A 269 3.09 -18.79 -5.90
C LEU A 269 2.57 -19.39 -4.58
N GLY A 270 2.49 -18.56 -3.53
CA GLY A 270 2.00 -18.99 -2.23
C GLY A 270 0.57 -19.51 -2.28
N LEU A 271 -0.32 -18.81 -3.00
CA LEU A 271 -1.69 -19.24 -3.23
C LEU A 271 -1.76 -20.57 -3.96
N GLY A 272 -1.00 -20.71 -5.06
CA GLY A 272 -0.95 -21.96 -5.84
C GLY A 272 -0.48 -23.15 -5.01
N VAL A 273 0.61 -22.98 -4.25
CA VAL A 273 1.15 -24.04 -3.38
C VAL A 273 0.17 -24.35 -2.24
N LEU A 274 -0.41 -23.34 -1.58
CA LEU A 274 -1.37 -23.56 -0.49
C LEU A 274 -2.61 -24.31 -0.98
N VAL A 275 -3.18 -23.93 -2.13
CA VAL A 275 -4.33 -24.61 -2.73
C VAL A 275 -4.00 -26.08 -3.06
N TYR A 276 -2.82 -26.35 -3.61
CA TYR A 276 -2.35 -27.70 -3.87
C TYR A 276 -2.25 -28.53 -2.58
N LEU A 277 -1.59 -28.00 -1.54
CA LEU A 277 -1.46 -28.67 -0.25
C LEU A 277 -2.80 -28.89 0.45
N THR A 278 -3.73 -27.93 0.33
CA THR A 278 -5.09 -28.04 0.86
C THR A 278 -5.85 -29.18 0.19
N LYS A 279 -5.79 -29.29 -1.15
CA LYS A 279 -6.41 -30.39 -1.91
C LYS A 279 -5.81 -31.75 -1.57
N LYS A 280 -4.55 -31.81 -1.14
CA LYS A 280 -3.90 -33.03 -0.62
C LYS A 280 -4.24 -33.34 0.84
N GLY A 281 -5.03 -32.49 1.50
CA GLY A 281 -5.41 -32.66 2.91
C GLY A 281 -4.31 -32.35 3.93
N ILE A 282 -3.21 -31.71 3.51
CA ILE A 282 -2.07 -31.41 4.40
C ILE A 282 -2.47 -30.27 5.35
N CYS A 283 -2.32 -30.51 6.66
CA CYS A 283 -2.72 -29.60 7.74
C CYS A 283 -4.21 -29.19 7.73
N VAL A 284 -5.03 -29.82 6.91
CA VAL A 284 -6.48 -29.59 6.87
C VAL A 284 -7.14 -30.24 8.09
N PRO A 285 -7.98 -29.53 8.86
CA PRO A 285 -8.67 -30.11 10.01
C PRO A 285 -9.66 -31.17 9.55
N LYS A 286 -9.95 -32.13 10.44
CA LYS A 286 -10.95 -33.18 10.17
C LYS A 286 -12.37 -32.66 10.35
N ASP A 287 -12.57 -31.68 11.24
CA ASP A 287 -13.83 -31.00 11.49
C ASP A 287 -13.99 -29.82 10.53
N VAL A 288 -15.18 -29.63 10.02
CA VAL A 288 -15.56 -28.46 9.20
C VAL A 288 -16.23 -27.43 10.10
N TRP A 289 -15.65 -26.25 10.17
CA TRP A 289 -16.21 -25.14 10.92
C TRP A 289 -17.01 -24.19 10.01
N LEU A 290 -18.25 -23.89 10.43
CA LEU A 290 -19.17 -22.99 9.72
C LEU A 290 -19.71 -21.92 10.68
N PHE A 291 -20.14 -20.79 10.13
CA PHE A 291 -20.92 -19.81 10.88
C PHE A 291 -22.34 -20.36 11.17
N GLU A 292 -23.00 -19.78 12.16
CA GLU A 292 -24.43 -20.00 12.36
C GLU A 292 -25.25 -19.43 11.19
N ASP A 293 -26.50 -19.88 11.09
CA ASP A 293 -27.47 -19.32 10.15
C ASP A 293 -27.66 -17.82 10.40
N ARG A 294 -27.89 -17.07 9.32
CA ARG A 294 -28.04 -15.60 9.35
C ARG A 294 -29.07 -15.09 10.34
N THR A 295 -30.09 -15.88 10.63
CA THR A 295 -31.14 -15.57 11.63
C THR A 295 -30.61 -15.41 13.06
N HIS A 296 -29.42 -15.95 13.35
CA HIS A 296 -28.73 -15.84 14.65
C HIS A 296 -27.64 -14.76 14.69
N TRP A 297 -27.44 -14.04 13.58
CA TRP A 297 -26.42 -12.99 13.54
C TRP A 297 -26.89 -11.75 14.31
N ALA A 298 -25.96 -11.09 14.99
CA ALA A 298 -26.24 -9.80 15.60
C ALA A 298 -26.55 -8.74 14.52
N ALA A 299 -27.42 -7.79 14.85
CA ALA A 299 -27.90 -6.79 13.89
C ALA A 299 -26.77 -5.93 13.27
N ASP A 300 -25.68 -5.73 14.00
CA ASP A 300 -24.50 -4.97 13.54
C ASP A 300 -23.56 -5.78 12.63
N TRP A 301 -23.76 -7.12 12.49
CA TRP A 301 -22.95 -7.96 11.60
C TRP A 301 -23.39 -7.89 10.14
N SER A 302 -24.64 -7.53 9.91
CA SER A 302 -25.29 -7.48 8.59
C SER A 302 -25.48 -6.04 8.15
N GLY A 303 -25.24 -5.76 6.86
CA GLY A 303 -25.61 -4.50 6.23
C GLY A 303 -26.99 -4.54 5.60
N THR A 304 -27.21 -3.66 4.62
CA THR A 304 -28.48 -3.58 3.86
C THR A 304 -28.63 -4.70 2.82
N ILE A 305 -27.59 -5.54 2.62
CA ILE A 305 -27.62 -6.62 1.63
C ILE A 305 -28.38 -7.81 2.23
N THR A 306 -29.53 -8.16 1.63
CA THR A 306 -30.35 -9.34 1.96
C THR A 306 -29.79 -10.60 1.31
N ALA A 307 -30.26 -11.78 1.78
CA ALA A 307 -29.84 -13.08 1.24
C ALA A 307 -30.06 -13.26 -0.26
N GLU A 308 -31.05 -12.57 -0.82
CA GLU A 308 -31.40 -12.59 -2.25
C GLU A 308 -30.38 -11.90 -3.15
N ASN A 309 -29.51 -11.05 -2.57
CA ASN A 309 -28.47 -10.31 -3.29
C ASN A 309 -27.09 -10.99 -3.25
N VAL A 310 -27.00 -12.25 -2.79
CA VAL A 310 -25.74 -12.99 -2.81
C VAL A 310 -25.46 -13.48 -4.22
N HIS A 311 -24.47 -12.88 -4.87
CA HIS A 311 -24.05 -13.24 -6.22
C HIS A 311 -23.47 -14.67 -6.23
N GLU A 312 -24.07 -15.57 -6.99
CA GLU A 312 -23.41 -16.80 -7.41
C GLU A 312 -22.40 -16.44 -8.51
N PHE A 313 -21.11 -16.61 -8.22
CA PHE A 313 -20.08 -16.36 -9.21
C PHE A 313 -20.10 -17.44 -10.30
N LYS A 314 -20.11 -17.00 -11.56
CA LYS A 314 -20.18 -17.88 -12.74
C LYS A 314 -18.82 -18.00 -13.41
N GLU A 315 -18.55 -19.16 -13.96
CA GLU A 315 -17.38 -19.37 -14.81
C GLU A 315 -17.71 -18.97 -16.25
N HIS A 316 -17.12 -17.86 -16.72
CA HIS A 316 -17.30 -17.36 -18.09
C HIS A 316 -16.25 -17.92 -19.07
N MET A 317 -15.17 -18.48 -18.53
CA MET A 317 -14.05 -19.03 -19.29
C MET A 317 -13.29 -20.06 -18.46
N SER A 318 -12.32 -20.77 -19.03
CA SER A 318 -11.46 -21.67 -18.27
C SER A 318 -10.61 -20.89 -17.24
N GLN A 319 -10.31 -21.52 -16.09
CA GLN A 319 -9.47 -20.92 -15.04
C GLN A 319 -8.10 -20.45 -15.60
N VAL A 320 -7.45 -21.27 -16.44
CA VAL A 320 -6.16 -20.92 -17.08
C VAL A 320 -6.28 -19.61 -17.87
N LYS A 321 -7.33 -19.48 -18.67
CA LYS A 321 -7.57 -18.27 -19.46
C LYS A 321 -7.85 -17.05 -18.57
N ALA A 322 -8.59 -17.22 -17.49
CA ALA A 322 -8.89 -16.15 -16.54
C ALA A 322 -7.64 -15.64 -15.78
N TRP A 323 -6.72 -16.53 -15.42
CA TRP A 323 -5.47 -16.18 -14.72
C TRP A 323 -4.35 -15.69 -15.65
N MET A 324 -4.46 -15.92 -16.95
CA MET A 324 -3.40 -15.61 -17.94
C MET A 324 -2.90 -14.14 -17.87
N PRO A 325 -3.76 -13.12 -17.75
CA PRO A 325 -3.29 -11.74 -17.68
C PRO A 325 -2.38 -11.47 -16.48
N TYR A 326 -2.69 -12.02 -15.31
CA TYR A 326 -1.84 -11.87 -14.13
C TYR A 326 -0.50 -12.61 -14.27
N ILE A 327 -0.53 -13.80 -14.89
CA ILE A 327 0.70 -14.55 -15.20
C ILE A 327 1.58 -13.74 -16.17
N LEU A 328 0.98 -13.11 -17.18
CA LEU A 328 1.69 -12.23 -18.11
C LEU A 328 2.25 -10.98 -17.42
N CYS A 329 1.49 -10.35 -16.51
CA CYS A 329 2.01 -9.24 -15.70
C CYS A 329 3.27 -9.66 -14.93
N GLY A 330 3.22 -10.79 -14.23
CA GLY A 330 4.38 -11.34 -13.51
C GLY A 330 5.56 -11.63 -14.44
N LEU A 331 5.30 -12.24 -15.61
CA LEU A 331 6.32 -12.53 -16.61
C LEU A 331 7.00 -11.25 -17.14
N PHE A 332 6.22 -10.25 -17.54
CA PHE A 332 6.76 -8.97 -18.03
C PHE A 332 7.54 -8.23 -16.94
N LEU A 333 7.09 -8.30 -15.69
CA LEU A 333 7.84 -7.74 -14.57
C LEU A 333 9.21 -8.42 -14.41
N VAL A 334 9.26 -9.74 -14.41
CA VAL A 334 10.53 -10.48 -14.34
C VAL A 334 11.42 -10.13 -15.53
N LEU A 335 10.90 -10.16 -16.76
CA LEU A 335 11.65 -9.86 -17.96
C LEU A 335 12.23 -8.44 -17.98
N THR A 336 11.49 -7.47 -17.45
CA THR A 336 11.91 -6.06 -17.42
C THR A 336 12.81 -5.69 -16.24
N ARG A 337 12.87 -6.53 -15.18
CA ARG A 337 13.66 -6.25 -13.97
C ARG A 337 14.97 -7.02 -13.90
N VAL A 338 15.00 -8.22 -14.45
CA VAL A 338 16.19 -9.07 -14.44
C VAL A 338 17.20 -8.59 -15.50
N PRO A 339 18.39 -8.10 -15.10
CA PRO A 339 19.36 -7.48 -16.03
C PRO A 339 19.84 -8.41 -17.15
N GLN A 340 19.90 -9.71 -16.87
CA GLN A 340 20.35 -10.75 -17.80
C GLN A 340 19.51 -10.82 -19.09
N PHE A 341 18.26 -10.37 -19.06
CA PHE A 341 17.42 -10.31 -20.28
C PHE A 341 17.66 -9.08 -21.15
N GLY A 342 18.48 -8.11 -20.70
CA GLY A 342 18.85 -6.92 -21.47
C GLY A 342 17.75 -5.87 -21.64
N LEU A 343 16.50 -6.14 -21.22
CA LEU A 343 15.39 -5.20 -21.38
C LEU A 343 15.49 -4.02 -20.41
N LYS A 344 16.07 -4.22 -19.23
CA LYS A 344 16.21 -3.17 -18.21
C LYS A 344 16.96 -1.95 -18.75
N SER A 345 18.07 -2.16 -19.46
CA SER A 345 18.88 -1.07 -20.03
C SER A 345 18.10 -0.26 -21.08
N ILE A 346 17.23 -0.90 -21.84
CA ILE A 346 16.41 -0.24 -22.86
C ILE A 346 15.34 0.64 -22.19
N ILE A 347 14.58 0.10 -21.23
CA ILE A 347 13.45 0.82 -20.62
C ILE A 347 13.89 1.91 -19.63
N THR A 348 15.14 1.87 -19.17
CA THR A 348 15.73 2.91 -18.29
C THR A 348 16.56 3.94 -19.06
N ASP A 349 16.62 3.87 -20.38
CA ASP A 349 17.32 4.85 -21.18
C ASP A 349 16.74 6.26 -20.94
N PRO A 350 17.58 7.28 -20.66
CA PRO A 350 17.16 8.66 -20.44
C PRO A 350 16.31 9.24 -21.58
N MET A 351 16.42 8.72 -22.81
CA MET A 351 15.61 9.13 -23.95
C MET A 351 14.09 8.95 -23.70
N PHE A 352 13.70 8.00 -22.85
CA PHE A 352 12.30 7.74 -22.47
C PHE A 352 11.86 8.48 -21.22
N ASN A 353 12.71 9.33 -20.64
CA ASN A 353 12.36 10.12 -19.48
C ASN A 353 11.52 11.34 -19.88
N LEU A 354 10.39 11.53 -19.22
CA LEU A 354 9.59 12.75 -19.31
C LEU A 354 9.86 13.62 -18.08
N GLY A 355 10.16 14.90 -18.28
CA GLY A 355 10.37 15.79 -17.15
C GLY A 355 10.90 17.15 -17.55
N LEU A 356 11.21 17.95 -16.55
CA LEU A 356 11.73 19.32 -16.69
C LEU A 356 12.93 19.52 -15.77
N SER A 357 13.92 20.25 -16.27
CA SER A 357 15.04 20.78 -15.49
C SER A 357 14.82 22.27 -15.24
N ASN A 358 15.34 22.77 -14.12
CA ASN A 358 15.27 24.17 -13.72
C ASN A 358 13.85 24.74 -13.89
N ILE A 359 12.88 24.07 -13.27
CA ILE A 359 11.45 24.39 -13.40
C ILE A 359 11.20 25.85 -13.06
N LEU A 360 10.48 26.57 -13.94
CA LEU A 360 10.25 28.03 -13.86
C LEU A 360 11.53 28.87 -13.72
N GLY A 361 12.68 28.37 -14.19
CA GLY A 361 13.97 29.05 -14.10
C GLY A 361 14.64 28.91 -12.73
N VAL A 362 14.10 28.12 -11.81
CA VAL A 362 14.69 27.90 -10.48
C VAL A 362 15.75 26.81 -10.58
N GLU A 363 16.99 27.20 -10.39
CA GLU A 363 18.14 26.29 -10.44
C GLU A 363 18.02 25.18 -9.38
N GLY A 364 18.33 23.94 -9.79
CA GLY A 364 18.29 22.78 -8.91
C GLY A 364 16.89 22.17 -8.71
N VAL A 365 15.80 22.80 -9.16
CA VAL A 365 14.46 22.22 -9.09
C VAL A 365 14.18 21.42 -10.38
N ASN A 366 14.39 20.11 -10.31
CA ASN A 366 14.27 19.19 -11.44
C ASN A 366 13.27 18.05 -11.11
N SER A 367 12.58 17.53 -12.11
CA SER A 367 11.78 16.30 -11.96
C SER A 367 11.72 15.53 -13.26
N TYR A 368 11.97 14.22 -13.19
CA TYR A 368 11.93 13.30 -14.34
C TYR A 368 11.19 12.00 -13.98
N ILE A 369 10.50 11.45 -14.97
CA ILE A 369 9.78 10.18 -14.87
C ILE A 369 10.32 9.25 -15.96
N ALA A 370 10.87 8.10 -15.57
CA ALA A 370 11.27 7.02 -16.48
C ALA A 370 10.02 6.22 -16.88
N VAL A 371 9.24 6.73 -17.83
CA VAL A 371 7.88 6.25 -18.15
C VAL A 371 7.83 4.77 -18.47
N LEU A 372 8.76 4.25 -19.28
CA LEU A 372 8.79 2.83 -19.65
C LEU A 372 9.22 1.93 -18.50
N ASN A 373 9.99 2.46 -17.53
CA ASN A 373 10.38 1.70 -16.36
C ASN A 373 9.28 1.60 -15.30
N LEU A 374 8.22 2.41 -15.42
CA LEU A 374 7.09 2.31 -14.49
C LEU A 374 6.33 0.99 -14.71
N PRO A 375 6.02 0.24 -13.62
CA PRO A 375 5.23 -1.00 -13.73
C PRO A 375 3.82 -0.77 -14.28
N GLY A 376 3.30 0.45 -14.19
CA GLY A 376 2.02 0.85 -14.77
C GLY A 376 1.97 0.79 -16.29
N THR A 377 3.09 0.98 -16.97
CA THR A 377 3.15 1.03 -18.45
C THR A 377 3.21 -0.37 -19.08
N ILE A 378 4.40 -0.99 -19.16
CA ILE A 378 4.57 -2.27 -19.86
C ILE A 378 3.80 -3.40 -19.15
N PRO A 379 4.01 -3.69 -17.85
CA PRO A 379 3.33 -4.81 -17.22
C PRO A 379 1.81 -4.68 -17.20
N PHE A 380 1.27 -3.50 -16.92
CA PHE A 380 -0.17 -3.38 -16.73
C PHE A 380 -0.93 -2.89 -17.97
N ILE A 381 -0.56 -1.76 -18.57
CA ILE A 381 -1.28 -1.21 -19.74
C ILE A 381 -1.12 -2.15 -20.93
N LEU A 382 0.11 -2.61 -21.24
CA LEU A 382 0.35 -3.53 -22.35
C LEU A 382 -0.39 -4.85 -22.16
N VAL A 383 -0.31 -5.45 -20.95
CA VAL A 383 -1.02 -6.70 -20.68
C VAL A 383 -2.54 -6.50 -20.74
N SER A 384 -3.07 -5.34 -20.32
CA SER A 384 -4.50 -5.04 -20.49
C SER A 384 -4.91 -5.04 -21.97
N ILE A 385 -4.08 -4.47 -22.85
CA ILE A 385 -4.30 -4.50 -24.30
C ILE A 385 -4.24 -5.94 -24.82
N ILE A 386 -3.22 -6.72 -24.45
CA ILE A 386 -3.10 -8.13 -24.83
C ILE A 386 -4.32 -8.94 -24.36
N THR A 387 -4.82 -8.67 -23.16
CA THR A 387 -6.00 -9.32 -22.57
C THR A 387 -7.27 -9.10 -23.42
N ILE A 388 -7.42 -7.94 -24.05
CA ILE A 388 -8.55 -7.66 -24.96
C ILE A 388 -8.64 -8.74 -26.04
N PHE A 389 -7.51 -9.13 -26.62
CA PHE A 389 -7.44 -10.16 -27.67
C PHE A 389 -7.59 -11.57 -27.08
N ILE A 390 -6.88 -11.89 -25.99
CA ILE A 390 -6.95 -13.21 -25.35
C ILE A 390 -8.40 -13.53 -24.91
N HIS A 391 -9.10 -12.55 -24.32
CA HIS A 391 -10.47 -12.75 -23.81
C HIS A 391 -11.55 -12.48 -24.86
N GLY A 392 -11.17 -12.04 -26.07
CA GLY A 392 -12.11 -11.78 -27.16
C GLY A 392 -13.08 -10.63 -26.87
N MET A 393 -12.60 -9.58 -26.20
CA MET A 393 -13.42 -8.46 -25.72
C MET A 393 -13.88 -7.49 -26.82
N MET A 394 -13.45 -7.67 -28.05
CA MET A 394 -13.81 -6.81 -29.19
C MET A 394 -15.26 -7.02 -29.67
N LYS A 395 -15.91 -8.09 -29.21
CA LYS A 395 -17.31 -8.37 -29.51
C LYS A 395 -18.19 -7.59 -28.53
N ASP A 396 -19.26 -7.02 -29.03
CA ASP A 396 -20.28 -6.38 -28.19
C ASP A 396 -20.95 -7.44 -27.29
N ASP A 397 -21.28 -7.04 -26.05
CA ASP A 397 -22.07 -7.88 -25.17
C ASP A 397 -23.57 -7.79 -25.48
N GLU A 398 -24.38 -8.62 -24.83
CA GLU A 398 -25.83 -8.69 -25.03
C GLU A 398 -26.56 -7.36 -24.75
N ILE A 399 -25.89 -6.40 -24.09
CA ILE A 399 -26.41 -5.08 -23.75
C ILE A 399 -26.00 -4.03 -24.80
N GLY A 400 -25.21 -4.44 -25.82
CA GLY A 400 -24.75 -3.54 -26.90
C GLY A 400 -23.63 -2.57 -26.49
N SER A 401 -22.99 -2.77 -25.32
CA SER A 401 -21.86 -1.97 -24.86
C SER A 401 -20.54 -2.71 -25.08
N ASN A 402 -19.58 -2.03 -25.74
CA ASN A 402 -18.25 -2.59 -25.94
C ASN A 402 -17.53 -2.78 -24.59
N LYS A 403 -17.13 -4.02 -24.28
CA LYS A 403 -16.42 -4.39 -23.02
C LYS A 403 -15.14 -3.58 -22.82
N VAL A 404 -14.41 -3.29 -23.89
CA VAL A 404 -13.19 -2.49 -23.88
C VAL A 404 -13.49 -1.06 -23.45
N SER A 405 -14.47 -0.40 -24.07
CA SER A 405 -14.89 0.96 -23.73
C SER A 405 -15.31 1.05 -22.27
N ARG A 406 -16.06 0.05 -21.78
CA ARG A 406 -16.48 -0.02 -20.38
C ARG A 406 -15.29 -0.15 -19.41
N ALA A 407 -14.33 -1.02 -19.71
CA ALA A 407 -13.13 -1.19 -18.88
C ALA A 407 -12.30 0.10 -18.80
N TRP A 408 -11.98 0.69 -19.97
CA TRP A 408 -11.19 1.92 -20.05
C TRP A 408 -11.92 3.12 -19.43
N GLY A 409 -13.19 3.30 -19.77
CA GLY A 409 -14.02 4.40 -19.24
C GLY A 409 -14.13 4.33 -17.72
N THR A 410 -14.31 3.13 -17.15
CA THR A 410 -14.36 2.96 -15.68
C THR A 410 -13.01 3.23 -15.04
N ALA A 411 -11.90 2.75 -15.61
CA ALA A 411 -10.57 3.01 -15.12
C ALA A 411 -10.27 4.52 -15.08
N ILE A 412 -10.55 5.24 -16.19
CA ILE A 412 -10.38 6.71 -16.28
C ILE A 412 -11.26 7.44 -15.26
N ALA A 413 -12.54 7.07 -15.14
CA ALA A 413 -13.46 7.71 -14.20
C ALA A 413 -12.99 7.56 -12.74
N LYS A 414 -12.39 6.42 -12.39
CA LYS A 414 -11.84 6.15 -11.05
C LYS A 414 -10.55 6.89 -10.74
N MET A 415 -9.88 7.46 -11.75
CA MET A 415 -8.65 8.25 -11.54
C MET A 415 -8.91 9.63 -10.90
N LYS A 416 -10.13 10.17 -10.98
CA LYS A 416 -10.42 11.54 -10.51
C LYS A 416 -9.99 11.79 -9.06
N ALA A 417 -10.34 10.92 -8.15
CA ALA A 417 -10.02 11.10 -6.73
C ALA A 417 -8.51 10.90 -6.43
N PRO A 418 -7.86 9.82 -6.90
CA PRO A 418 -6.41 9.68 -6.76
C PRO A 418 -5.62 10.85 -7.36
N THR A 419 -6.04 11.38 -8.51
CA THR A 419 -5.34 12.50 -9.17
C THR A 419 -5.31 13.74 -8.27
N ILE A 420 -6.44 14.19 -7.75
CA ILE A 420 -6.49 15.38 -6.90
C ILE A 420 -5.68 15.16 -5.61
N ALA A 421 -5.86 14.01 -4.97
CA ALA A 421 -5.19 13.71 -3.71
C ALA A 421 -3.66 13.61 -3.88
N LEU A 422 -3.19 12.87 -4.89
CA LEU A 422 -1.75 12.66 -5.13
C LEU A 422 -1.05 13.94 -5.61
N LEU A 423 -1.63 14.70 -6.53
CA LEU A 423 -1.07 15.98 -6.96
C LEU A 423 -0.83 16.90 -5.76
N SER A 424 -1.83 17.06 -4.91
CA SER A 424 -1.72 17.92 -3.73
C SER A 424 -0.75 17.39 -2.67
N ALA A 425 -0.77 16.07 -2.41
CA ALA A 425 0.11 15.45 -1.42
C ALA A 425 1.58 15.54 -1.82
N VAL A 426 1.91 15.24 -3.09
CA VAL A 426 3.30 15.26 -3.55
C VAL A 426 3.81 16.70 -3.71
N ALA A 427 2.95 17.64 -4.11
CA ALA A 427 3.30 19.06 -4.14
C ALA A 427 3.59 19.60 -2.72
N LEU A 428 2.80 19.21 -1.71
CA LEU A 428 3.06 19.52 -0.31
C LEU A 428 4.45 19.01 0.11
N VAL A 429 4.78 17.75 -0.21
CA VAL A 429 6.08 17.15 0.12
C VAL A 429 7.24 17.87 -0.56
N SER A 430 7.07 18.25 -1.84
CA SER A 430 8.10 19.01 -2.56
C SER A 430 8.35 20.37 -1.92
N ILE A 431 7.29 21.08 -1.50
CA ILE A 431 7.43 22.34 -0.74
C ILE A 431 8.13 22.08 0.60
N PHE A 432 7.70 21.06 1.36
CA PHE A 432 8.32 20.71 2.65
C PHE A 432 9.83 20.58 2.54
N ARG A 433 10.31 19.81 1.55
CA ARG A 433 11.74 19.64 1.31
C ARG A 433 12.40 20.94 0.89
N GLY A 434 11.82 21.62 -0.10
CA GLY A 434 12.40 22.84 -0.68
C GLY A 434 12.48 24.03 0.26
N THR A 435 11.92 23.92 1.49
CA THR A 435 12.11 24.92 2.55
C THR A 435 13.51 24.93 3.16
N ASP A 436 14.38 23.96 2.84
CA ASP A 436 15.81 23.96 3.15
C ASP A 436 16.57 25.14 2.51
N ALA A 437 16.02 25.72 1.44
CA ALA A 437 16.55 26.91 0.79
C ALA A 437 16.24 28.22 1.52
N THR A 438 15.77 28.17 2.76
CA THR A 438 15.48 29.35 3.58
C THR A 438 16.73 30.21 3.80
N THR A 439 16.53 31.53 3.80
CA THR A 439 17.55 32.54 4.14
C THR A 439 17.40 33.08 5.57
N VAL A 440 16.39 32.60 6.30
CA VAL A 440 16.10 33.03 7.67
C VAL A 440 17.20 32.56 8.61
N GLU A 441 17.97 33.48 9.20
CA GLU A 441 19.11 33.19 10.08
C GLU A 441 18.73 32.25 11.26
N ALA A 442 17.56 32.43 11.82
CA ALA A 442 17.02 31.57 12.91
C ALA A 442 16.71 30.12 12.45
N LEU A 443 16.68 29.87 11.15
CA LEU A 443 16.47 28.57 10.53
C LEU A 443 17.73 28.02 9.88
N ILE A 444 18.90 28.49 10.28
CA ILE A 444 20.18 27.91 9.88
C ILE A 444 20.72 27.04 11.02
N TYR A 445 20.96 25.78 10.74
CA TYR A 445 21.51 24.81 11.69
C TYR A 445 22.72 24.11 11.04
N ASN A 446 23.88 24.16 11.71
CA ASN A 446 25.12 23.59 11.19
C ASN A 446 25.47 24.06 9.76
N GLY A 447 25.16 25.34 9.44
CA GLY A 447 25.45 25.94 8.13
C GLY A 447 24.48 25.53 7.01
N ARG A 448 23.39 24.82 7.33
CA ARG A 448 22.32 24.41 6.39
C ARG A 448 20.99 25.05 6.77
N GLY A 449 20.16 25.34 5.76
CA GLY A 449 18.78 25.74 6.01
C GLY A 449 17.96 24.60 6.62
N VAL A 450 17.17 24.92 7.62
CA VAL A 450 16.30 23.97 8.30
C VAL A 450 14.98 23.88 7.56
N SER A 451 14.79 22.77 6.85
CA SER A 451 13.49 22.46 6.20
C SER A 451 12.38 22.21 7.23
N MET A 452 11.12 22.23 6.79
CA MET A 452 9.98 21.87 7.65
C MET A 452 10.13 20.47 8.27
N PRO A 453 10.47 19.40 7.51
CA PRO A 453 10.75 18.09 8.09
C PRO A 453 11.88 18.11 9.12
N LEU A 454 12.99 18.77 8.82
CA LEU A 454 14.13 18.85 9.72
C LEU A 454 13.80 19.61 11.02
N ALA A 455 13.00 20.69 10.95
CA ALA A 455 12.55 21.40 12.15
C ALA A 455 11.76 20.48 13.10
N MET A 456 10.87 19.65 12.55
CA MET A 456 10.15 18.66 13.34
C MET A 456 11.09 17.56 13.88
N ALA A 457 12.04 17.12 13.06
CA ALA A 457 12.99 16.07 13.41
C ALA A 457 13.90 16.46 14.58
N ILE A 458 14.46 17.68 14.57
CA ILE A 458 15.30 18.21 15.66
C ILE A 458 14.56 18.18 16.99
N GLU A 459 13.29 18.58 17.01
CA GLU A 459 12.52 18.63 18.26
C GLU A 459 12.11 17.23 18.73
N ILE A 460 11.69 16.36 17.83
CA ILE A 460 11.25 15.00 18.19
C ILE A 460 12.42 14.14 18.64
N SER A 461 13.59 14.23 17.97
CA SER A 461 14.79 13.49 18.36
C SER A 461 15.29 13.90 19.75
N ARG A 462 15.18 15.19 20.09
CA ARG A 462 15.48 15.70 21.43
C ARG A 462 14.57 15.10 22.50
N LEU A 463 13.29 14.84 22.18
CA LEU A 463 12.30 14.31 23.12
C LEU A 463 12.38 12.79 23.26
N THR A 464 12.69 12.07 22.20
CA THR A 464 12.60 10.60 22.15
C THR A 464 13.94 9.89 22.21
N GLY A 465 15.01 10.52 21.73
CA GLY A 465 16.31 9.86 21.57
C GLY A 465 16.18 8.56 20.77
N ASP A 466 16.99 7.55 21.11
CA ASP A 466 16.98 6.24 20.44
C ASP A 466 15.65 5.49 20.54
N SER A 467 14.76 5.88 21.48
CA SER A 467 13.42 5.31 21.56
C SER A 467 12.56 5.64 20.34
N TRP A 468 13.01 6.54 19.45
CA TRP A 468 12.33 6.85 18.20
C TRP A 468 12.08 5.61 17.34
N ALA A 469 13.04 4.70 17.26
CA ALA A 469 12.92 3.47 16.49
C ALA A 469 11.68 2.63 16.88
N LEU A 470 11.26 2.66 18.15
CA LEU A 470 10.03 1.99 18.63
C LEU A 470 8.76 2.66 18.08
N LEU A 471 8.82 3.96 17.76
CA LEU A 471 7.67 4.78 17.39
C LEU A 471 7.54 5.01 15.87
N ALA A 472 8.63 4.84 15.12
CA ALA A 472 8.70 5.15 13.69
C ALA A 472 7.58 4.49 12.87
N SER A 473 7.22 3.23 13.16
CA SER A 473 6.14 2.53 12.49
C SER A 473 4.75 3.15 12.76
N TYR A 474 4.52 3.68 13.95
CA TYR A 474 3.24 4.33 14.26
C TYR A 474 3.06 5.65 13.51
N ILE A 475 4.15 6.35 13.19
CA ILE A 475 4.10 7.54 12.32
C ILE A 475 3.70 7.14 10.90
N GLY A 476 4.27 6.06 10.37
CA GLY A 476 3.83 5.47 9.11
C GLY A 476 2.34 5.13 9.13
N GLY A 477 1.90 4.49 10.21
CA GLY A 477 0.50 4.14 10.44
C GLY A 477 -0.43 5.36 10.49
N LEU A 478 -0.01 6.42 11.17
CA LEU A 478 -0.73 7.70 11.21
C LEU A 478 -0.84 8.31 9.81
N GLY A 479 0.24 8.30 9.03
CA GLY A 479 0.25 8.79 7.66
C GLY A 479 -0.75 8.05 6.77
N ALA A 480 -0.75 6.72 6.80
CA ALA A 480 -1.68 5.92 6.02
C ALA A 480 -3.13 6.05 6.50
N PHE A 481 -3.36 6.15 7.81
CA PHE A 481 -4.68 6.42 8.38
C PHE A 481 -5.28 7.73 7.84
N ILE A 482 -4.46 8.80 7.79
CA ILE A 482 -4.86 10.12 7.30
C ILE A 482 -5.08 10.09 5.80
N THR A 483 -4.11 9.58 5.03
CA THR A 483 -4.08 9.75 3.56
C THR A 483 -4.84 8.67 2.81
N GLY A 484 -5.05 7.53 3.43
CA GLY A 484 -5.65 6.37 2.80
C GLY A 484 -4.69 5.54 1.94
N SER A 485 -3.38 5.78 2.05
CA SER A 485 -2.38 5.16 1.19
C SER A 485 -1.04 5.02 1.88
N ASN A 486 -0.45 3.83 1.83
CA ASN A 486 0.92 3.62 2.29
C ASN A 486 1.91 4.48 1.48
N THR A 487 1.79 4.50 0.16
CA THR A 487 2.65 5.33 -0.72
C THR A 487 2.65 6.80 -0.29
N VAL A 488 1.47 7.36 0.00
CA VAL A 488 1.36 8.76 0.40
C VAL A 488 1.89 8.97 1.81
N SER A 489 1.70 8.00 2.72
CA SER A 489 2.33 8.02 4.05
C SER A 489 3.84 8.10 3.96
N ASP A 490 4.45 7.24 3.15
CA ASP A 490 5.89 7.21 2.96
C ASP A 490 6.39 8.49 2.29
N LEU A 491 5.69 9.00 1.26
CA LEU A 491 5.97 10.30 0.66
C LEU A 491 5.99 11.44 1.69
N LEU A 492 5.03 11.47 2.60
CA LEU A 492 4.91 12.54 3.60
C LEU A 492 5.99 12.47 4.68
N PHE A 493 6.33 11.27 5.12
CA PHE A 493 7.16 11.10 6.32
C PHE A 493 8.58 10.59 6.06
N ALA A 494 8.93 10.16 4.83
CA ALA A 494 10.27 9.63 4.55
C ALA A 494 11.39 10.62 4.89
N ASN A 495 11.25 11.90 4.47
CA ASN A 495 12.25 12.92 4.81
C ASN A 495 12.34 13.16 6.32
N PHE A 496 11.18 13.28 6.99
CA PHE A 496 11.12 13.45 8.43
C PHE A 496 11.80 12.30 9.17
N GLN A 497 11.55 11.05 8.76
CA GLN A 497 12.18 9.86 9.35
C GLN A 497 13.69 9.84 9.13
N TRP A 498 14.13 10.21 7.92
CA TRP A 498 15.55 10.33 7.59
C TRP A 498 16.22 11.42 8.43
N ASP A 499 15.60 12.60 8.51
CA ASP A 499 16.12 13.74 9.28
C ASP A 499 16.21 13.43 10.78
N VAL A 500 15.26 12.66 11.34
CA VAL A 500 15.34 12.16 12.74
C VAL A 500 16.53 11.24 12.90
N ALA A 501 16.72 10.28 12.00
CA ALA A 501 17.84 9.35 12.03
C ALA A 501 19.20 10.09 11.95
N GLU A 502 19.32 11.04 11.02
CA GLU A 502 20.53 11.89 10.89
C GLU A 502 20.76 12.74 12.16
N THR A 503 19.71 13.31 12.74
CA THR A 503 19.83 14.13 13.97
C THR A 503 20.24 13.30 15.18
N LEU A 504 19.85 12.01 15.23
CA LEU A 504 20.29 11.06 16.25
C LEU A 504 21.73 10.55 16.02
N GLY A 505 22.34 10.89 14.89
CA GLY A 505 23.69 10.44 14.53
C GLY A 505 23.73 9.00 14.01
N TYR A 506 22.63 8.50 13.49
CA TYR A 506 22.53 7.17 12.92
C TYR A 506 23.31 7.07 11.59
N ASP A 507 23.90 5.91 11.36
CA ASP A 507 24.54 5.60 10.08
C ASP A 507 23.50 5.29 8.98
N TYR A 508 23.99 4.95 7.77
CA TYR A 508 23.13 4.59 6.65
C TYR A 508 22.20 3.43 6.97
N TRP A 509 22.72 2.34 7.57
CA TRP A 509 21.93 1.15 7.83
C TRP A 509 20.87 1.38 8.90
N GLN A 510 21.23 2.08 9.97
CA GLN A 510 20.29 2.46 11.02
C GLN A 510 19.17 3.34 10.46
N SER A 511 19.50 4.28 9.55
CA SER A 511 18.51 5.11 8.85
C SER A 511 17.59 4.28 7.95
N ILE A 512 18.12 3.27 7.24
CA ILE A 512 17.31 2.33 6.44
C ILE A 512 16.34 1.53 7.33
N TYR A 513 16.73 1.13 8.54
CA TYR A 513 15.83 0.42 9.45
C TYR A 513 14.66 1.30 9.92
N ILE A 514 14.90 2.58 10.16
CA ILE A 514 13.83 3.55 10.49
C ILE A 514 12.88 3.71 9.30
N LEU A 515 13.41 3.84 8.08
CA LEU A 515 12.59 3.93 6.86
C LEU A 515 11.80 2.64 6.60
N ALA A 516 12.39 1.48 6.84
CA ALA A 516 11.67 0.20 6.74
C ALA A 516 10.53 0.13 7.76
N ALA A 517 10.76 0.58 9.01
CA ALA A 517 9.70 0.68 10.00
C ALA A 517 8.59 1.65 9.58
N GLN A 518 8.93 2.79 8.94
CA GLN A 518 7.97 3.71 8.34
C GLN A 518 7.09 3.00 7.29
N GLY A 519 7.69 2.27 6.35
CA GLY A 519 6.97 1.56 5.29
C GLY A 519 6.05 0.46 5.83
N VAL A 520 6.50 -0.32 6.84
CA VAL A 520 5.65 -1.30 7.55
C VAL A 520 4.53 -0.59 8.31
N GLY A 521 4.83 0.55 8.91
CA GLY A 521 3.87 1.41 9.58
C GLY A 521 2.75 1.86 8.64
N GLY A 522 3.12 2.39 7.48
CA GLY A 522 2.17 2.78 6.45
C GLY A 522 1.28 1.62 6.01
N ALA A 523 1.85 0.42 5.88
CA ALA A 523 1.09 -0.78 5.52
C ALA A 523 0.11 -1.21 6.63
N MET A 524 0.52 -1.23 7.90
CA MET A 524 -0.41 -1.56 8.99
C MET A 524 -1.51 -0.50 9.16
N GLY A 525 -1.24 0.77 8.86
CA GLY A 525 -2.22 1.86 8.91
C GLY A 525 -3.38 1.69 7.93
N ASN A 526 -3.18 0.95 6.82
CA ASN A 526 -4.23 0.68 5.85
C ASN A 526 -5.45 -0.07 6.43
N MET A 527 -5.26 -0.89 7.48
CA MET A 527 -6.38 -1.62 8.09
C MET A 527 -7.35 -0.73 8.86
N ILE A 528 -6.91 0.47 9.31
CA ILE A 528 -7.75 1.45 10.01
C ILE A 528 -8.09 2.66 9.15
N CYS A 529 -7.54 2.75 7.95
CA CYS A 529 -7.70 3.86 7.03
C CYS A 529 -9.18 4.05 6.63
N VAL A 530 -9.68 5.27 6.80
CA VAL A 530 -11.08 5.62 6.52
C VAL A 530 -11.46 5.29 5.07
N HIS A 531 -10.57 5.58 4.11
CA HIS A 531 -10.85 5.35 2.68
C HIS A 531 -11.07 3.86 2.36
N ASN A 532 -10.21 2.97 2.85
CA ASN A 532 -10.34 1.53 2.63
C ASN A 532 -11.58 0.98 3.33
N VAL A 533 -11.84 1.42 4.56
CA VAL A 533 -13.02 1.01 5.33
C VAL A 533 -14.31 1.43 4.62
N VAL A 534 -14.42 2.68 4.15
CA VAL A 534 -15.59 3.16 3.39
C VAL A 534 -15.76 2.37 2.09
N SER A 535 -14.67 2.08 1.37
CA SER A 535 -14.73 1.29 0.13
C SER A 535 -15.27 -0.12 0.37
N VAL A 536 -14.81 -0.79 1.43
CA VAL A 536 -15.30 -2.13 1.81
C VAL A 536 -16.75 -2.06 2.30
N CYS A 537 -17.12 -1.05 3.09
CA CYS A 537 -18.51 -0.84 3.52
C CYS A 537 -19.45 -0.68 2.31
N ALA A 538 -19.02 0.07 1.29
CA ALA A 538 -19.83 0.28 0.10
C ALA A 538 -20.14 -1.00 -0.66
N VAL A 539 -19.14 -1.89 -0.85
CA VAL A 539 -19.32 -3.15 -1.58
C VAL A 539 -20.05 -4.24 -0.75
N LEU A 540 -20.03 -4.13 0.57
CA LEU A 540 -20.73 -5.05 1.47
C LEU A 540 -22.11 -4.54 1.91
N GLY A 541 -22.55 -3.35 1.46
CA GLY A 541 -23.81 -2.74 1.91
C GLY A 541 -23.80 -2.34 3.39
N MET A 542 -22.62 -2.01 3.94
CA MET A 542 -22.42 -1.66 5.35
C MET A 542 -22.16 -0.17 5.57
N ILE A 543 -22.67 0.68 4.69
CA ILE A 543 -22.53 2.15 4.83
C ILE A 543 -23.13 2.58 6.19
N GLY A 544 -22.34 3.36 6.95
CA GLY A 544 -22.68 3.78 8.33
C GLY A 544 -22.09 2.91 9.44
N HIS A 545 -21.47 1.75 9.10
CA HIS A 545 -20.81 0.86 10.07
C HIS A 545 -19.28 1.03 10.14
N GLU A 546 -18.74 2.05 9.46
CA GLU A 546 -17.28 2.31 9.34
C GLU A 546 -16.62 2.40 10.72
N GLY A 547 -17.26 3.10 11.66
CA GLY A 547 -16.74 3.24 13.02
C GLY A 547 -16.69 1.93 13.81
N ALA A 548 -17.55 0.96 13.50
CA ALA A 548 -17.52 -0.37 14.11
C ALA A 548 -16.34 -1.20 13.59
N ILE A 549 -16.03 -1.08 12.30
CA ILE A 549 -14.87 -1.74 11.67
C ILE A 549 -13.59 -1.14 12.24
N ILE A 550 -13.41 0.19 12.20
CA ILE A 550 -12.21 0.87 12.69
C ILE A 550 -11.93 0.51 14.15
N ARG A 551 -12.93 0.51 15.02
CA ARG A 551 -12.73 0.13 16.44
C ARG A 551 -12.20 -1.29 16.61
N LYS A 552 -12.56 -2.22 15.72
CA LYS A 552 -12.12 -3.62 15.79
C LYS A 552 -10.75 -3.82 15.12
N THR A 553 -10.44 -3.09 14.05
CA THR A 553 -9.14 -3.14 13.36
C THR A 553 -8.04 -2.33 14.07
N PHE A 554 -8.42 -1.40 14.95
CA PHE A 554 -7.48 -0.58 15.73
C PHE A 554 -6.60 -1.42 16.67
N TRP A 555 -7.13 -2.49 17.26
CA TRP A 555 -6.34 -3.38 18.11
C TRP A 555 -5.27 -4.17 17.34
N PRO A 556 -5.59 -4.86 16.23
CA PRO A 556 -4.55 -5.45 15.38
C PRO A 556 -3.51 -4.43 14.91
N PHE A 557 -3.90 -3.19 14.58
CA PHE A 557 -2.98 -2.11 14.24
C PHE A 557 -1.98 -1.81 15.37
N LEU A 558 -2.46 -1.63 16.60
CA LEU A 558 -1.57 -1.38 17.74
C LEU A 558 -0.61 -2.55 17.99
N VAL A 559 -1.14 -3.77 17.95
CA VAL A 559 -0.33 -4.99 18.16
C VAL A 559 0.72 -5.14 17.07
N TYR A 560 0.42 -4.74 15.82
CA TYR A 560 1.35 -4.82 14.70
C TYR A 560 2.60 -3.95 14.89
N GLY A 561 2.41 -2.73 15.36
CA GLY A 561 3.51 -1.79 15.55
C GLY A 561 4.53 -2.22 16.61
N ILE A 562 4.13 -3.06 17.58
CA ILE A 562 5.00 -3.50 18.68
C ILE A 562 6.20 -4.31 18.15
N PRO A 563 6.04 -5.47 17.48
CA PRO A 563 7.18 -6.23 16.99
C PRO A 563 7.96 -5.46 15.92
N THR A 564 7.31 -4.66 15.09
CA THR A 564 7.99 -3.81 14.11
C THR A 564 8.91 -2.80 14.79
N GLY A 565 8.44 -2.08 15.80
CA GLY A 565 9.24 -1.13 16.56
C GLY A 565 10.38 -1.80 17.34
N ILE A 566 10.14 -2.98 17.94
CA ILE A 566 11.18 -3.75 18.63
C ILE A 566 12.28 -4.16 17.65
N ILE A 567 11.94 -4.68 16.46
CA ILE A 567 12.92 -5.07 15.46
C ILE A 567 13.71 -3.85 14.98
N ALA A 568 13.03 -2.73 14.67
CA ALA A 568 13.69 -1.49 14.27
C ALA A 568 14.68 -1.01 15.35
N PHE A 569 14.26 -1.03 16.60
CA PHE A 569 15.10 -0.63 17.73
C PHE A 569 16.32 -1.54 17.90
N LEU A 570 16.15 -2.87 17.85
CA LEU A 570 17.25 -3.82 17.97
C LEU A 570 18.25 -3.75 16.83
N LEU A 571 17.78 -3.42 15.62
CA LEU A 571 18.65 -3.24 14.45
C LEU A 571 19.37 -1.88 14.48
N ALA A 572 18.74 -0.85 15.05
CA ALA A 572 19.31 0.49 15.13
C ALA A 572 20.28 0.68 16.31
N MET A 573 20.28 -0.21 17.29
CA MET A 573 21.27 -0.25 18.37
C MET A 573 22.58 -0.95 17.95
#